data_379ad97fa54e532adb8052ca0e4c4e58
#
_entry.id   379ad97fa54e532adb8052ca0e4c4e58
#
_cell.length_a   1.000
_cell.length_b   1.000
_cell.length_c   1.000
_cell.angle_alpha   90.00
_cell.angle_beta   90.00
_cell.angle_gamma   90.00
#
_symmetry.space_group_name_H-M   'P 1'
#
loop_
_entity.id
_entity.type
_entity.pdbx_description
1 polymer ?
#
loop_
_entity_poly.entity_id
_entity_poly.type
_entity_poly.pdbx_seq_one_letter_code
_entity_poly.pdbx_strand_id
1 'polypeptide(L)'
;MTRYTPALKAEWDAAVEASRNGTFLFRRDYLEYHADRFPDCSYLFFLKGKVIALLPAHRRGDMLCSHAGLTYGGLILSPSATAERVLALFDLMAEELPRDGITRLLYKCVPHHLHRYPAEEDRYALFRRKAVLTACNIASVVDLSSPLHLSELRRRGVRKAQAAGVSVGESEAWSDFWQILKDNLPVSYTHLR
;
A
#
# COMPACT_ATOMS: atom_id res chain seq x y z
N MET A 1 -7.40 2.25 -20.08
CA MET A 1 -6.57 2.79 -18.99
C MET A 1 -6.62 4.31 -19.04
N THR A 2 -6.83 4.98 -17.91
CA THR A 2 -6.93 6.44 -17.84
C THR A 2 -6.00 6.94 -16.74
N ARG A 3 -5.19 7.94 -17.02
CA ARG A 3 -4.33 8.54 -16.01
C ARG A 3 -5.18 9.31 -15.01
N TYR A 4 -4.85 9.22 -13.72
CA TYR A 4 -5.50 9.97 -12.67
C TYR A 4 -5.34 11.49 -12.89
N THR A 5 -6.41 12.21 -12.60
CA THR A 5 -6.45 13.68 -12.47
C THR A 5 -7.27 14.04 -11.24
N PRO A 6 -7.10 15.23 -10.65
CA PRO A 6 -7.89 15.65 -9.48
C PRO A 6 -9.40 15.59 -9.67
N ALA A 7 -9.89 15.73 -10.91
CA ALA A 7 -11.31 15.58 -11.22
C ALA A 7 -11.86 14.16 -10.94
N LEU A 8 -11.00 13.15 -10.91
CA LEU A 8 -11.34 11.74 -10.64
C LEU A 8 -11.20 11.34 -9.16
N LYS A 9 -10.92 12.31 -8.25
CA LYS A 9 -10.68 12.01 -6.83
C LYS A 9 -11.83 11.26 -6.18
N ALA A 10 -13.06 11.72 -6.37
CA ALA A 10 -14.23 11.09 -5.77
C ALA A 10 -14.44 9.65 -6.28
N GLU A 11 -14.25 9.43 -7.59
CA GLU A 11 -14.35 8.11 -8.20
C GLU A 11 -13.24 7.17 -7.74
N TRP A 12 -12.01 7.71 -7.61
CA TRP A 12 -10.88 6.97 -7.06
C TRP A 12 -11.14 6.51 -5.64
N ASP A 13 -11.50 7.43 -4.73
CA ASP A 13 -11.70 7.12 -3.31
C ASP A 13 -12.89 6.16 -3.11
N ALA A 14 -13.97 6.30 -3.89
CA ALA A 14 -15.08 5.36 -3.90
C ALA A 14 -14.64 3.95 -4.36
N ALA A 15 -13.77 3.87 -5.38
CA ALA A 15 -13.25 2.59 -5.85
C ALA A 15 -12.32 1.93 -4.83
N VAL A 16 -11.50 2.70 -4.09
CA VAL A 16 -10.69 2.18 -2.97
C VAL A 16 -11.58 1.56 -1.90
N GLU A 17 -12.63 2.27 -1.48
CA GLU A 17 -13.57 1.82 -0.44
C GLU A 17 -14.30 0.53 -0.83
N ALA A 18 -14.75 0.44 -2.08
CA ALA A 18 -15.46 -0.73 -2.61
C ALA A 18 -14.53 -1.90 -2.94
N SER A 19 -13.21 -1.71 -2.97
CA SER A 19 -12.25 -2.71 -3.43
C SER A 19 -12.11 -3.89 -2.46
N ARG A 20 -11.53 -4.98 -2.97
CA ARG A 20 -11.25 -6.18 -2.15
C ARG A 20 -9.93 -6.12 -1.38
N ASN A 21 -9.02 -5.21 -1.75
CA ASN A 21 -7.68 -5.09 -1.18
C ASN A 21 -7.24 -3.63 -0.97
N GLY A 22 -8.17 -2.69 -0.99
CA GLY A 22 -7.91 -1.29 -0.67
C GLY A 22 -7.74 -1.06 0.83
N THR A 23 -6.86 -0.14 1.17
CA THR A 23 -6.65 0.37 2.51
C THR A 23 -6.63 1.90 2.48
N PHE A 24 -6.62 2.55 3.65
CA PHE A 24 -6.55 4.00 3.75
C PHE A 24 -5.31 4.60 3.05
N LEU A 25 -4.22 3.83 2.91
CA LEU A 25 -2.99 4.27 2.21
C LEU A 25 -3.24 4.65 0.74
N PHE A 26 -4.31 4.13 0.15
CA PHE A 26 -4.64 4.37 -1.26
C PHE A 26 -5.64 5.48 -1.48
N ARG A 27 -6.19 6.09 -0.42
CA ARG A 27 -7.03 7.28 -0.53
C ARG A 27 -6.20 8.46 -1.01
N ARG A 28 -6.80 9.31 -1.85
CA ARG A 28 -6.07 10.41 -2.50
C ARG A 28 -5.46 11.39 -1.50
N ASP A 29 -6.16 11.69 -0.40
CA ASP A 29 -5.62 12.58 0.63
C ASP A 29 -4.32 12.05 1.24
N TYR A 30 -4.18 10.71 1.37
CA TYR A 30 -2.95 10.10 1.86
C TYR A 30 -1.86 10.05 0.78
N LEU A 31 -2.21 9.72 -0.46
CA LEU A 31 -1.26 9.69 -1.59
C LEU A 31 -0.69 11.08 -1.88
N GLU A 32 -1.54 12.09 -1.84
CA GLU A 32 -1.18 13.48 -2.14
C GLU A 32 -0.32 14.13 -1.05
N TYR A 33 -0.35 13.60 0.19
CA TYR A 33 0.57 14.01 1.26
C TYR A 33 2.06 13.86 0.87
N HIS A 34 2.38 12.96 -0.02
CA HIS A 34 3.74 12.70 -0.50
C HIS A 34 4.02 13.21 -1.92
N ALA A 35 3.14 14.03 -2.48
CA ALA A 35 3.21 14.46 -3.89
C ALA A 35 4.47 15.26 -4.22
N ASP A 36 5.05 15.94 -3.25
CA ASP A 36 6.33 16.67 -3.37
C ASP A 36 7.51 15.76 -3.72
N ARG A 37 7.51 14.52 -3.20
CA ARG A 37 8.57 13.53 -3.40
C ARG A 37 8.24 12.49 -4.45
N PHE A 38 6.97 12.24 -4.70
CA PHE A 38 6.48 11.19 -5.59
C PHE A 38 5.47 11.76 -6.58
N PRO A 39 5.94 12.38 -7.69
CA PRO A 39 5.03 12.91 -8.72
C PRO A 39 4.06 11.85 -9.20
N ASP A 40 2.77 12.11 -9.04
CA ASP A 40 1.71 11.15 -9.32
C ASP A 40 1.74 10.67 -10.77
N CYS A 41 1.65 9.37 -10.95
CA CYS A 41 1.49 8.69 -12.22
C CYS A 41 0.52 7.52 -12.08
N SER A 42 -0.53 7.72 -11.29
CA SER A 42 -1.54 6.69 -11.00
C SER A 42 -2.51 6.51 -12.17
N TYR A 43 -3.13 5.33 -12.23
CA TYR A 43 -4.06 4.96 -13.30
C TYR A 43 -5.35 4.36 -12.75
N LEU A 44 -6.45 4.64 -13.44
CA LEU A 44 -7.76 3.98 -13.29
C LEU A 44 -7.99 3.08 -14.51
N PHE A 45 -8.55 1.91 -14.26
CA PHE A 45 -8.93 0.95 -15.28
C PHE A 45 -10.44 0.78 -15.29
N PHE A 46 -11.04 0.99 -16.46
CA PHE A 46 -12.49 0.95 -16.65
C PHE A 46 -12.91 -0.25 -17.46
N LEU A 47 -14.03 -0.85 -17.07
CA LEU A 47 -14.75 -1.83 -17.86
C LEU A 47 -16.23 -1.43 -17.94
N LYS A 48 -16.74 -1.16 -19.14
CA LYS A 48 -18.13 -0.73 -19.37
C LYS A 48 -18.52 0.47 -18.49
N GLY A 49 -17.63 1.46 -18.39
CA GLY A 49 -17.84 2.68 -17.62
C GLY A 49 -17.68 2.54 -16.09
N LYS A 50 -17.31 1.37 -15.57
CA LYS A 50 -17.08 1.15 -14.13
C LYS A 50 -15.61 0.91 -13.86
N VAL A 51 -15.08 1.47 -12.77
CA VAL A 51 -13.71 1.21 -12.32
C VAL A 51 -13.61 -0.23 -11.85
N ILE A 52 -12.69 -1.00 -12.45
CA ILE A 52 -12.40 -2.38 -12.07
C ILE A 52 -11.08 -2.53 -11.34
N ALA A 53 -10.15 -1.58 -11.53
CA ALA A 53 -8.89 -1.55 -10.83
C ALA A 53 -8.33 -0.12 -10.77
N LEU A 54 -7.49 0.12 -9.76
CA LEU A 54 -6.65 1.30 -9.63
C LEU A 54 -5.19 0.85 -9.53
N LEU A 55 -4.27 1.67 -10.03
CA LEU A 55 -2.84 1.50 -9.80
C LEU A 55 -2.29 2.79 -9.21
N PRO A 56 -2.14 2.89 -7.87
CA PRO A 56 -1.39 3.96 -7.24
C PRO A 56 0.06 3.89 -7.70
N ALA A 57 0.56 4.93 -8.33
CA ALA A 57 1.89 4.90 -8.90
C ALA A 57 2.54 6.29 -8.98
N HIS A 58 3.87 6.30 -9.01
CA HIS A 58 4.67 7.47 -9.39
C HIS A 58 5.68 7.05 -10.44
N ARG A 59 6.17 8.02 -11.20
CA ARG A 59 7.15 7.78 -12.25
C ARG A 59 8.57 8.13 -11.77
N ARG A 60 9.53 7.28 -12.09
CA ARG A 60 10.97 7.52 -11.89
C ARG A 60 11.72 7.21 -13.18
N GLY A 61 11.98 8.25 -13.98
CA GLY A 61 12.57 8.07 -15.30
C GLY A 61 11.66 7.26 -16.22
N ASP A 62 12.15 6.15 -16.72
CA ASP A 62 11.42 5.18 -17.56
C ASP A 62 10.70 4.09 -16.73
N MET A 63 10.75 4.17 -15.39
CA MET A 63 10.13 3.19 -14.51
C MET A 63 8.86 3.74 -13.87
N LEU A 64 7.78 2.96 -13.93
CA LEU A 64 6.59 3.14 -13.13
C LEU A 64 6.74 2.34 -11.83
N CYS A 65 6.63 3.01 -10.70
CA CYS A 65 6.68 2.36 -9.40
C CYS A 65 5.28 2.36 -8.79
N SER A 66 4.80 1.21 -8.31
CA SER A 66 3.54 1.14 -7.57
C SER A 66 3.70 1.75 -6.18
N HIS A 67 3.99 3.01 -6.15
CA HIS A 67 4.16 4.00 -5.11
C HIS A 67 5.24 3.70 -4.05
N ALA A 68 6.48 4.21 -4.25
CA ALA A 68 7.60 3.99 -3.33
C ALA A 68 7.40 4.60 -1.94
N GLY A 69 6.56 5.64 -1.81
CA GLY A 69 6.21 6.26 -0.52
C GLY A 69 5.26 5.43 0.34
N LEU A 70 4.74 4.31 -0.17
CA LEU A 70 3.84 3.42 0.56
C LEU A 70 4.56 2.13 0.96
N THR A 71 4.10 1.50 2.03
CA THR A 71 4.61 0.20 2.51
C THR A 71 4.34 -0.89 1.47
N TYR A 72 3.18 -0.87 0.84
CA TYR A 72 2.73 -1.79 -0.21
C TYR A 72 1.93 -0.99 -1.27
N GLY A 73 1.67 -1.62 -2.41
CA GLY A 73 1.00 -0.96 -3.54
C GLY A 73 0.38 -1.97 -4.50
N GLY A 74 0.60 -1.78 -5.80
CA GLY A 74 0.07 -2.65 -6.85
C GLY A 74 -1.38 -2.34 -7.22
N LEU A 75 -2.04 -3.27 -7.89
CA LEU A 75 -3.42 -3.11 -8.32
C LEU A 75 -4.39 -3.19 -7.14
N ILE A 76 -5.23 -2.18 -7.03
CA ILE A 76 -6.37 -2.15 -6.12
C ILE A 76 -7.57 -2.62 -6.92
N LEU A 77 -8.11 -3.77 -6.57
CA LEU A 77 -9.02 -4.53 -7.42
C LEU A 77 -10.47 -4.47 -6.91
N SER A 78 -11.40 -4.22 -7.81
CA SER A 78 -12.82 -4.34 -7.47
C SER A 78 -13.18 -5.82 -7.20
N PRO A 79 -14.27 -6.10 -6.45
CA PRO A 79 -14.75 -7.47 -6.27
C PRO A 79 -15.07 -8.20 -7.57
N SER A 80 -15.35 -7.47 -8.65
CA SER A 80 -15.64 -8.04 -9.97
C SER A 80 -14.41 -8.34 -10.82
N ALA A 81 -13.20 -8.04 -10.34
CA ALA A 81 -11.95 -8.32 -11.06
C ALA A 81 -11.62 -9.81 -10.99
N THR A 82 -12.00 -10.57 -12.03
CA THR A 82 -11.63 -11.99 -12.18
C THR A 82 -10.17 -12.14 -12.59
N ALA A 83 -9.62 -13.35 -12.47
CA ALA A 83 -8.27 -13.66 -12.91
C ALA A 83 -8.03 -13.29 -14.39
N GLU A 84 -8.96 -13.61 -15.27
CA GLU A 84 -8.92 -13.25 -16.69
C GLU A 84 -8.80 -11.72 -16.88
N ARG A 85 -9.60 -10.95 -16.14
CA ARG A 85 -9.56 -9.48 -16.20
C ARG A 85 -8.24 -8.93 -15.68
N VAL A 86 -7.72 -9.48 -14.59
CA VAL A 86 -6.41 -9.06 -14.05
C VAL A 86 -5.29 -9.35 -15.05
N LEU A 87 -5.29 -10.51 -15.72
CA LEU A 87 -4.35 -10.80 -16.79
C LEU A 87 -4.45 -9.78 -17.92
N ALA A 88 -5.67 -9.47 -18.37
CA ALA A 88 -5.91 -8.45 -19.40
C ALA A 88 -5.44 -7.04 -18.97
N LEU A 89 -5.51 -6.68 -17.67
CA LEU A 89 -4.95 -5.42 -17.17
C LEU A 89 -3.43 -5.38 -17.32
N PHE A 90 -2.72 -6.48 -17.04
CA PHE A 90 -1.28 -6.55 -17.25
C PHE A 90 -0.90 -6.54 -18.73
N ASP A 91 -1.73 -7.14 -19.60
CA ASP A 91 -1.54 -7.06 -21.05
C ASP A 91 -1.70 -5.61 -21.53
N LEU A 92 -2.76 -4.93 -21.10
CA LEU A 92 -3.01 -3.53 -21.41
C LEU A 92 -1.88 -2.61 -20.92
N MET A 93 -1.40 -2.80 -19.68
CA MET A 93 -0.28 -2.02 -19.16
C MET A 93 0.99 -2.24 -20.01
N ALA A 94 1.28 -3.47 -20.42
CA ALA A 94 2.44 -3.77 -21.24
C ALA A 94 2.36 -3.16 -22.65
N GLU A 95 1.17 -2.92 -23.16
CA GLU A 95 0.95 -2.26 -24.44
C GLU A 95 0.99 -0.74 -24.35
N GLU A 96 0.33 -0.16 -23.33
CA GLU A 96 0.14 1.29 -23.23
C GLU A 96 1.32 2.03 -22.59
N LEU A 97 1.92 1.48 -21.52
CA LEU A 97 2.99 2.17 -20.79
C LEU A 97 4.23 2.52 -21.67
N PRO A 98 4.67 1.66 -22.62
CA PRO A 98 5.77 2.02 -23.49
C PRO A 98 5.50 3.23 -24.41
N ARG A 99 4.24 3.49 -24.77
CA ARG A 99 3.84 4.67 -25.57
C ARG A 99 4.11 5.99 -24.82
N ASP A 100 4.06 5.92 -23.47
CA ASP A 100 4.41 7.04 -22.58
C ASP A 100 5.90 7.04 -22.17
N GLY A 101 6.73 6.18 -22.79
CA GLY A 101 8.15 6.04 -22.47
C GLY A 101 8.41 5.36 -21.13
N ILE A 102 7.47 4.55 -20.66
CA ILE A 102 7.61 3.73 -19.45
C ILE A 102 7.89 2.30 -19.90
N THR A 103 9.13 1.84 -19.68
CA THR A 103 9.60 0.53 -20.12
C THR A 103 9.73 -0.48 -18.99
N ARG A 104 9.65 -0.02 -17.73
CA ARG A 104 9.81 -0.85 -16.54
C ARG A 104 8.69 -0.61 -15.54
N LEU A 105 8.24 -1.67 -14.88
CA LEU A 105 7.26 -1.62 -13.78
C LEU A 105 7.88 -2.22 -12.52
N LEU A 106 8.02 -1.44 -11.47
CA LEU A 106 8.33 -1.93 -10.12
C LEU A 106 7.01 -2.09 -9.35
N TYR A 107 6.60 -3.33 -9.16
CA TYR A 107 5.32 -3.68 -8.58
C TYR A 107 5.49 -4.20 -7.14
N LYS A 108 4.88 -3.52 -6.17
CA LYS A 108 4.73 -4.03 -4.80
C LYS A 108 3.35 -4.69 -4.69
N CYS A 109 3.30 -5.90 -4.15
CA CYS A 109 2.01 -6.55 -3.91
C CYS A 109 1.38 -6.03 -2.62
N VAL A 110 0.05 -5.90 -2.59
CA VAL A 110 -0.69 -5.77 -1.33
C VAL A 110 -0.57 -7.10 -0.59
N PRO A 111 -0.14 -7.11 0.70
CA PRO A 111 -0.06 -8.34 1.47
C PRO A 111 -1.40 -9.04 1.60
N HIS A 112 -1.44 -10.36 1.45
CA HIS A 112 -2.68 -11.14 1.41
C HIS A 112 -3.57 -11.00 2.65
N HIS A 113 -2.99 -10.77 3.83
CA HIS A 113 -3.73 -10.56 5.07
C HIS A 113 -4.53 -9.25 5.13
N LEU A 114 -4.27 -8.33 4.19
CA LEU A 114 -5.04 -7.08 4.02
C LEU A 114 -6.18 -7.23 3.00
N HIS A 115 -6.26 -8.37 2.33
CA HIS A 115 -7.35 -8.64 1.41
C HIS A 115 -8.61 -9.06 2.18
N ARG A 116 -9.79 -8.66 1.71
CA ARG A 116 -11.09 -9.08 2.29
C ARG A 116 -11.33 -10.58 2.15
N TYR A 117 -10.70 -11.19 1.15
CA TYR A 117 -10.67 -12.65 0.92
C TYR A 117 -9.39 -13.01 0.14
N PRO A 118 -8.91 -14.26 0.22
CA PRO A 118 -7.70 -14.68 -0.49
C PRO A 118 -7.81 -14.43 -1.99
N ALA A 119 -6.85 -13.70 -2.54
CA ALA A 119 -6.80 -13.32 -3.95
C ALA A 119 -5.36 -12.97 -4.34
N GLU A 120 -4.80 -13.65 -5.32
CA GLU A 120 -3.40 -13.51 -5.74
C GLU A 120 -3.25 -13.46 -7.27
N GLU A 121 -4.27 -12.98 -7.97
CA GLU A 121 -4.28 -12.97 -9.43
C GLU A 121 -3.20 -12.06 -10.02
N ASP A 122 -2.85 -10.98 -9.33
CA ASP A 122 -1.75 -10.09 -9.72
C ASP A 122 -0.40 -10.80 -9.63
N ARG A 123 -0.18 -11.64 -8.61
CA ARG A 123 1.04 -12.45 -8.47
C ARG A 123 1.14 -13.48 -9.58
N TYR A 124 0.02 -14.10 -9.95
CA TYR A 124 -0.03 -15.01 -11.09
C TYR A 124 0.24 -14.29 -12.42
N ALA A 125 -0.30 -13.08 -12.60
CA ALA A 125 -0.02 -12.25 -13.77
C ALA A 125 1.47 -11.87 -13.87
N LEU A 126 2.09 -11.48 -12.75
CA LEU A 126 3.53 -11.22 -12.68
C LEU A 126 4.36 -12.46 -13.05
N PHE A 127 4.00 -13.63 -12.52
CA PHE A 127 4.64 -14.88 -12.90
C PHE A 127 4.53 -15.15 -14.40
N ARG A 128 3.33 -15.02 -14.99
CA ARG A 128 3.08 -15.16 -16.43
C ARG A 128 3.94 -14.22 -17.27
N ARG A 129 4.18 -13.00 -16.77
CA ARG A 129 5.02 -11.98 -17.39
C ARG A 129 6.51 -12.14 -17.10
N LYS A 130 6.92 -13.22 -16.43
CA LYS A 130 8.31 -13.50 -16.05
C LYS A 130 8.93 -12.35 -15.24
N ALA A 131 8.12 -11.71 -14.37
CA ALA A 131 8.61 -10.68 -13.48
C ALA A 131 9.68 -11.25 -12.54
N VAL A 132 10.72 -10.46 -12.28
CA VAL A 132 11.80 -10.85 -11.37
C VAL A 132 11.46 -10.40 -9.95
N LEU A 133 11.52 -11.30 -8.98
CA LEU A 133 11.37 -10.96 -7.56
C LEU A 133 12.64 -10.24 -7.09
N THR A 134 12.53 -8.95 -6.80
CA THR A 134 13.65 -8.10 -6.39
C THR A 134 13.77 -7.92 -4.89
N ALA A 135 12.68 -8.07 -4.15
CA ALA A 135 12.65 -7.99 -2.69
C ALA A 135 11.52 -8.86 -2.12
N CYS A 136 11.79 -9.52 -1.02
CA CYS A 136 10.81 -10.29 -0.26
C CYS A 136 11.07 -10.09 1.23
N ASN A 137 10.16 -9.41 1.92
CA ASN A 137 10.26 -9.12 3.34
C ASN A 137 9.25 -9.95 4.12
N ILE A 138 9.56 -10.23 5.38
CA ILE A 138 8.66 -10.91 6.31
C ILE A 138 7.89 -9.84 7.09
N ALA A 139 6.57 -9.98 7.18
CA ALA A 139 5.73 -9.20 8.07
C ALA A 139 5.17 -10.09 9.19
N SER A 140 5.21 -9.59 10.42
CA SER A 140 4.52 -10.23 11.55
C SER A 140 3.11 -9.64 11.65
N VAL A 141 2.11 -10.52 11.69
CA VAL A 141 0.70 -10.14 11.80
C VAL A 141 0.14 -10.72 13.08
N VAL A 142 -0.59 -9.91 13.84
CA VAL A 142 -1.33 -10.36 15.01
C VAL A 142 -2.82 -10.28 14.68
N ASP A 143 -3.49 -11.43 14.69
CA ASP A 143 -4.94 -11.49 14.59
C ASP A 143 -5.55 -11.16 15.96
N LEU A 144 -6.24 -10.03 16.04
CA LEU A 144 -6.85 -9.57 17.29
C LEU A 144 -8.05 -10.41 17.72
N SER A 145 -8.66 -11.16 16.80
CA SER A 145 -9.73 -12.12 17.13
C SER A 145 -9.20 -13.42 17.77
N SER A 146 -7.92 -13.73 17.54
CA SER A 146 -7.22 -14.90 18.08
C SER A 146 -5.80 -14.52 18.52
N PRO A 147 -5.65 -13.67 19.54
CA PRO A 147 -4.35 -13.14 19.93
C PRO A 147 -3.47 -14.24 20.51
N LEU A 148 -2.19 -14.21 20.13
CA LEU A 148 -1.19 -15.10 20.71
C LEU A 148 -0.96 -14.78 22.19
N HIS A 149 -0.71 -15.83 22.99
CA HIS A 149 -0.32 -15.64 24.37
C HIS A 149 1.02 -14.91 24.49
N LEU A 150 1.03 -13.87 25.31
CA LEU A 150 2.27 -13.18 25.63
C LEU A 150 3.23 -14.11 26.38
N SER A 151 4.50 -14.09 26.01
CA SER A 151 5.54 -14.79 26.75
C SER A 151 5.64 -14.28 28.19
N GLU A 152 6.13 -15.11 29.11
CA GLU A 152 6.28 -14.72 30.52
C GLU A 152 7.13 -13.46 30.69
N LEU A 153 8.18 -13.31 29.89
CA LEU A 153 9.02 -12.11 29.88
C LEU A 153 8.20 -10.85 29.59
N ARG A 154 7.33 -10.90 28.58
CA ARG A 154 6.45 -9.78 28.24
C ARG A 154 5.43 -9.49 29.31
N ARG A 155 4.80 -10.52 29.90
CA ARG A 155 3.86 -10.37 31.02
C ARG A 155 4.51 -9.72 32.23
N ARG A 156 5.75 -10.10 32.57
CA ARG A 156 6.53 -9.46 33.65
C ARG A 156 6.82 -7.98 33.34
N GLY A 157 7.18 -7.66 32.09
CA GLY A 157 7.40 -6.29 31.65
C GLY A 157 6.14 -5.42 31.80
N VAL A 158 4.97 -5.93 31.41
CA VAL A 158 3.68 -5.22 31.57
C VAL A 158 3.39 -4.98 33.05
N ARG A 159 3.52 -6.01 33.91
CA ARG A 159 3.30 -5.87 35.36
C ARG A 159 4.25 -4.85 36.00
N LYS A 160 5.52 -4.83 35.59
CA LYS A 160 6.49 -3.85 36.08
C LYS A 160 6.13 -2.42 35.65
N ALA A 161 5.69 -2.23 34.40
CA ALA A 161 5.26 -0.92 33.92
C ALA A 161 4.02 -0.42 34.68
N GLN A 162 3.02 -1.28 34.87
CA GLN A 162 1.82 -0.96 35.64
C GLN A 162 2.15 -0.59 37.10
N ALA A 163 3.03 -1.34 37.74
CA ALA A 163 3.49 -1.05 39.11
C ALA A 163 4.27 0.27 39.20
N ALA A 164 4.89 0.71 38.12
CA ALA A 164 5.56 2.02 38.01
C ALA A 164 4.61 3.17 37.59
N GLY A 165 3.29 2.92 37.56
CA GLY A 165 2.29 3.95 37.23
C GLY A 165 2.19 4.25 35.73
N VAL A 166 2.79 3.46 34.84
CA VAL A 166 2.65 3.66 33.39
C VAL A 166 1.22 3.31 32.95
N SER A 167 0.58 4.26 32.29
CA SER A 167 -0.73 4.10 31.67
C SER A 167 -0.64 4.24 30.15
N VAL A 168 -1.61 3.69 29.44
CA VAL A 168 -1.75 3.78 27.99
C VAL A 168 -3.14 4.34 27.69
N GLY A 169 -3.19 5.32 26.79
CA GLY A 169 -4.45 5.95 26.36
C GLY A 169 -4.29 6.69 25.05
N GLU A 170 -5.40 7.10 24.47
CA GLU A 170 -5.40 7.98 23.30
C GLU A 170 -5.02 9.40 23.73
N SER A 171 -4.30 10.13 22.88
CA SER A 171 -3.83 11.48 23.17
C SER A 171 -3.72 12.30 21.89
N GLU A 172 -4.06 13.58 21.98
CA GLU A 172 -3.84 14.59 20.94
C GLU A 172 -2.55 15.39 21.16
N ALA A 173 -1.65 14.94 22.06
CA ALA A 173 -0.38 15.60 22.35
C ALA A 173 0.67 15.34 21.22
N TRP A 174 0.33 15.73 20.00
CA TRP A 174 1.18 15.51 18.80
C TRP A 174 2.54 16.20 18.91
N SER A 175 2.61 17.36 19.57
CA SER A 175 3.87 18.08 19.77
C SER A 175 4.85 17.29 20.63
N ASP A 176 4.36 16.72 21.74
CA ASP A 176 5.17 15.93 22.67
C ASP A 176 5.64 14.62 22.00
N PHE A 177 4.72 13.95 21.29
CA PHE A 177 5.06 12.77 20.49
C PHE A 177 6.16 13.09 19.47
N TRP A 178 6.03 14.20 18.74
CA TRP A 178 7.00 14.60 17.72
C TRP A 178 8.36 14.95 18.33
N GLN A 179 8.39 15.61 19.50
CA GLN A 179 9.63 15.90 20.20
C GLN A 179 10.34 14.62 20.65
N ILE A 180 9.62 13.69 21.29
CA ILE A 180 10.15 12.38 21.69
C ILE A 180 10.71 11.62 20.47
N LEU A 181 9.99 11.63 19.36
CA LEU A 181 10.45 10.98 18.14
C LEU A 181 11.74 11.59 17.62
N LYS A 182 11.85 12.92 17.56
CA LYS A 182 13.06 13.63 17.13
C LYS A 182 14.26 13.31 18.02
N ASP A 183 14.05 13.28 19.33
CA ASP A 183 15.13 13.02 20.30
C ASP A 183 15.64 11.57 20.19
N ASN A 184 14.79 10.62 19.82
CA ASN A 184 15.15 9.22 19.66
C ASN A 184 15.74 8.87 18.27
N LEU A 185 15.43 9.63 17.22
CA LEU A 185 15.91 9.36 15.87
C LEU A 185 17.43 9.33 15.70
N PRO A 186 18.21 10.24 16.33
CA PRO A 186 19.66 10.21 16.23
C PRO A 186 20.29 8.93 16.80
N VAL A 187 19.59 8.29 17.74
CA VAL A 187 20.07 7.07 18.43
C VAL A 187 19.73 5.81 17.62
N SER A 188 18.69 5.83 16.79
CA SER A 188 18.17 4.62 16.14
C SER A 188 18.61 4.41 14.69
N TYR A 189 19.51 5.22 14.13
CA TYR A 189 19.95 5.15 12.72
C TYR A 189 18.80 5.15 11.68
N THR A 190 17.60 5.47 12.07
CA THR A 190 16.47 5.56 11.17
C THR A 190 16.49 6.95 10.54
N HIS A 191 17.14 7.06 9.39
CA HIS A 191 17.07 8.27 8.59
C HIS A 191 15.63 8.50 8.12
N LEU A 192 14.96 9.46 8.73
CA LEU A 192 13.86 10.15 8.08
C LEU A 192 14.46 10.94 6.91
N ARG A 193 14.56 10.30 5.76
CA ARG A 193 14.82 10.96 4.49
C ARG A 193 13.53 11.22 3.78
#